data_0f1f5cfb041a65d67b6adb3cdc9cdec0
#
_entry.id   0f1f5cfb041a65d67b6adb3cdc9cdec0
#
_cell.length_a   1.000
_cell.length_b   1.000
_cell.length_c   1.000
_cell.angle_alpha   90.00
_cell.angle_beta   90.00
_cell.angle_gamma   90.00
#
_symmetry.space_group_name_H-M   'P 1'
#
loop_
_entity.id
_entity.type
_entity.pdbx_description
1 polymer ?
#
loop_
_entity_poly.entity_id
_entity_poly.type
_entity_poly.pdbx_seq_one_letter_code
_entity_poly.pdbx_strand_id
1 'polypeptide(L)'
;MAAAALERGYDASAVFLAEVWRRHRDVPVGDHVRALLEAVDRGLPARLPSDVTAALVEAYAGPALIVPPALDTGAPAALAALRARGLTLAVVSNTMRTPGRTLRRLLAQHGVLECFAHTTFSDEVGVRKPDPGIFALTLRAVGCDAASAVHVGDDPVLDVQGARAAGMRVIQVTDAPSARVRPDLVIPSLSALPDAIARLDG
;
A
#
# COMPACT_ATOMS: atom_id res chain seq x y z
N MET A 1 28.93 -20.50 -3.16
CA MET A 1 27.92 -21.18 -2.28
C MET A 1 27.00 -20.19 -1.59
N ALA A 2 27.48 -19.08 -1.02
CA ALA A 2 26.63 -18.10 -0.30
C ALA A 2 25.59 -17.42 -1.20
N ALA A 3 25.96 -16.96 -2.41
CA ALA A 3 25.04 -16.30 -3.34
C ALA A 3 23.86 -17.21 -3.74
N ALA A 4 24.13 -18.45 -4.16
CA ALA A 4 23.07 -19.40 -4.54
C ALA A 4 22.16 -19.79 -3.36
N ALA A 5 22.65 -19.77 -2.12
CA ALA A 5 21.80 -20.00 -0.94
C ALA A 5 20.88 -18.80 -0.69
N LEU A 6 21.37 -17.59 -0.89
CA LEU A 6 20.60 -16.36 -0.76
C LEU A 6 19.52 -16.26 -1.84
N GLU A 7 19.83 -16.60 -3.10
CA GLU A 7 18.86 -16.65 -4.20
C GLU A 7 17.72 -17.63 -3.88
N ARG A 8 18.04 -18.86 -3.45
CA ARG A 8 17.02 -19.82 -3.01
C ARG A 8 16.18 -19.30 -1.84
N GLY A 9 16.79 -18.60 -0.88
CA GLY A 9 16.07 -17.97 0.22
C GLY A 9 15.07 -16.92 -0.26
N TYR A 10 15.50 -16.15 -1.26
CA TYR A 10 14.66 -15.13 -1.89
C TYR A 10 13.44 -15.73 -2.60
N ASP A 11 13.65 -16.78 -3.40
CA ASP A 11 12.59 -17.49 -4.13
C ASP A 11 11.59 -18.14 -3.16
N ALA A 12 12.08 -18.79 -2.12
CA ALA A 12 11.22 -19.41 -1.11
C ALA A 12 10.41 -18.37 -0.31
N SER A 13 11.01 -17.23 0.02
CA SER A 13 10.33 -16.11 0.64
C SER A 13 9.21 -15.56 -0.27
N ALA A 14 9.46 -15.45 -1.58
CA ALA A 14 8.45 -15.03 -2.55
C ALA A 14 7.25 -16.00 -2.61
N VAL A 15 7.51 -17.32 -2.57
CA VAL A 15 6.46 -18.34 -2.51
C VAL A 15 5.62 -18.22 -1.23
N PHE A 16 6.28 -18.06 -0.08
CA PHE A 16 5.59 -17.83 1.20
C PHE A 16 4.68 -16.60 1.14
N LEU A 17 5.18 -15.47 0.66
CA LEU A 17 4.41 -14.24 0.54
C LEU A 17 3.24 -14.37 -0.44
N ALA A 18 3.45 -15.02 -1.59
CA ALA A 18 2.39 -15.26 -2.55
C ALA A 18 1.22 -16.05 -1.93
N GLU A 19 1.51 -17.04 -1.07
CA GLU A 19 0.48 -17.81 -0.36
C GLU A 19 -0.28 -16.96 0.67
N VAL A 20 0.43 -16.10 1.43
CA VAL A 20 -0.19 -15.16 2.37
C VAL A 20 -1.09 -14.19 1.61
N TRP A 21 -0.58 -13.59 0.52
CA TRP A 21 -1.31 -12.58 -0.26
C TRP A 21 -2.50 -13.15 -1.03
N ARG A 22 -2.42 -14.42 -1.46
CA ARG A 22 -3.55 -15.12 -2.08
C ARG A 22 -4.77 -15.20 -1.16
N ARG A 23 -4.56 -15.17 0.15
CA ARG A 23 -5.61 -15.15 1.18
C ARG A 23 -6.03 -13.73 1.58
N HIS A 24 -5.58 -12.71 0.86
CA HIS A 24 -5.78 -11.29 1.18
C HIS A 24 -5.30 -10.94 2.60
N ARG A 25 -4.20 -11.58 3.04
CA ARG A 25 -3.52 -11.30 4.31
C ARG A 25 -2.14 -10.74 4.04
N ASP A 26 -1.61 -10.06 5.04
CA ASP A 26 -0.24 -9.58 5.02
C ASP A 26 0.44 -9.85 6.36
N VAL A 27 1.75 -9.72 6.37
CA VAL A 27 2.60 -9.95 7.53
C VAL A 27 3.64 -8.84 7.66
N PRO A 28 4.12 -8.55 8.87
CA PRO A 28 5.20 -7.59 9.07
C PRO A 28 6.45 -7.96 8.27
N VAL A 29 7.20 -6.95 7.83
CA VAL A 29 8.42 -7.15 7.03
C VAL A 29 9.46 -8.04 7.72
N GLY A 30 9.47 -8.12 9.05
CA GLY A 30 10.30 -9.07 9.80
C GLY A 30 10.01 -10.53 9.46
N ASP A 31 8.76 -10.86 9.14
CA ASP A 31 8.38 -12.20 8.72
C ASP A 31 8.86 -12.54 7.31
N HIS A 32 8.97 -11.56 6.41
CA HIS A 32 9.61 -11.72 5.10
C HIS A 32 11.08 -12.14 5.26
N VAL A 33 11.81 -11.42 6.11
CA VAL A 33 13.22 -11.70 6.39
C VAL A 33 13.38 -13.04 7.09
N ARG A 34 12.50 -13.36 8.06
CA ARG A 34 12.52 -14.67 8.72
C ARG A 34 12.31 -15.80 7.73
N ALA A 35 11.32 -15.73 6.86
CA ALA A 35 11.07 -16.74 5.83
C ALA A 35 12.27 -16.92 4.88
N LEU A 36 12.94 -15.84 4.50
CA LEU A 36 14.17 -15.87 3.71
C LEU A 36 15.30 -16.60 4.47
N LEU A 37 15.52 -16.26 5.73
CA LEU A 37 16.56 -16.87 6.56
C LEU A 37 16.30 -18.36 6.81
N GLU A 38 15.06 -18.75 7.10
CA GLU A 38 14.65 -20.14 7.29
C GLU A 38 14.83 -20.98 6.02
N ALA A 39 14.66 -20.39 4.85
CA ALA A 39 14.89 -21.07 3.59
C ALA A 39 16.38 -21.27 3.27
N VAL A 40 17.24 -20.42 3.79
CA VAL A 40 18.70 -20.63 3.74
C VAL A 40 19.13 -21.74 4.70
N ASP A 41 18.66 -21.67 5.95
CA ASP A 41 18.84 -22.67 7.00
C ASP A 41 17.74 -22.48 8.06
N ARG A 42 16.95 -23.53 8.31
CA ARG A 42 15.80 -23.50 9.25
C ARG A 42 16.15 -23.00 10.65
N GLY A 43 17.37 -23.28 11.11
CA GLY A 43 17.83 -22.84 12.43
C GLY A 43 18.47 -21.45 12.43
N LEU A 44 18.63 -20.81 11.28
CA LEU A 44 19.37 -19.55 11.16
C LEU A 44 18.74 -18.40 11.97
N PRO A 45 17.40 -18.18 11.90
CA PRO A 45 16.78 -17.10 12.67
C PRO A 45 17.01 -17.19 14.18
N ALA A 46 17.00 -18.42 14.71
CA ALA A 46 17.21 -18.63 16.16
C ALA A 46 18.68 -18.48 16.59
N ARG A 47 19.64 -18.56 15.67
CA ARG A 47 21.07 -18.41 15.95
C ARG A 47 21.59 -16.99 15.74
N LEU A 48 20.84 -16.14 15.04
CA LEU A 48 21.26 -14.76 14.81
C LEU A 48 20.95 -13.89 16.04
N PRO A 49 21.89 -13.03 16.46
CA PRO A 49 21.61 -11.99 17.43
C PRO A 49 20.47 -11.06 16.98
N SER A 50 19.73 -10.53 17.93
CA SER A 50 18.56 -9.68 17.66
C SER A 50 18.90 -8.40 16.91
N ASP A 51 20.06 -7.80 17.19
CA ASP A 51 20.57 -6.61 16.52
C ASP A 51 20.95 -6.91 15.05
N VAL A 52 21.53 -8.08 14.77
CA VAL A 52 21.81 -8.55 13.40
C VAL A 52 20.51 -8.76 12.64
N THR A 53 19.52 -9.40 13.27
CA THR A 53 18.20 -9.61 12.65
C THR A 53 17.53 -8.27 12.36
N ALA A 54 17.57 -7.31 13.28
CA ALA A 54 17.04 -5.96 13.08
C ALA A 54 17.75 -5.24 11.92
N ALA A 55 19.07 -5.33 11.83
CA ALA A 55 19.84 -4.74 10.73
C ALA A 55 19.48 -5.35 9.37
N LEU A 56 19.25 -6.66 9.31
CA LEU A 56 18.80 -7.33 8.09
C LEU A 56 17.39 -6.86 7.67
N VAL A 57 16.47 -6.68 8.62
CA VAL A 57 15.13 -6.15 8.35
C VAL A 57 15.22 -4.72 7.82
N GLU A 58 16.06 -3.86 8.40
CA GLU A 58 16.25 -2.49 7.90
C GLU A 58 16.90 -2.47 6.51
N ALA A 59 17.89 -3.33 6.25
CA ALA A 59 18.51 -3.46 4.93
C ALA A 59 17.51 -3.95 3.86
N TYR A 60 16.62 -4.87 4.24
CA TYR A 60 15.58 -5.39 3.35
C TYR A 60 14.49 -4.35 3.06
N ALA A 61 14.10 -3.56 4.05
CA ALA A 61 13.01 -2.57 3.99
C ALA A 61 13.43 -1.19 3.41
N GLY A 62 14.74 -0.91 3.41
CA GLY A 62 15.29 0.43 3.19
C GLY A 62 15.55 0.89 1.75
N PRO A 63 15.66 0.02 0.72
CA PRO A 63 16.08 0.45 -0.63
C PRO A 63 15.28 1.61 -1.21
N ALA A 64 13.97 1.66 -0.95
CA ALA A 64 13.11 2.75 -1.43
C ALA A 64 13.45 4.13 -0.81
N LEU A 65 14.16 4.18 0.31
CA LEU A 65 14.64 5.46 0.88
C LEU A 65 15.94 5.92 0.24
N ILE A 66 16.71 5.00 -0.34
CA ILE A 66 17.96 5.30 -1.06
C ILE A 66 17.65 5.74 -2.49
N VAL A 67 16.72 5.04 -3.13
CA VAL A 67 16.22 5.36 -4.47
C VAL A 67 14.71 5.52 -4.37
N PRO A 68 14.21 6.68 -3.94
CA PRO A 68 12.79 6.89 -3.75
C PRO A 68 12.04 6.87 -5.10
N PRO A 69 10.85 6.25 -5.14
CA PRO A 69 9.99 6.36 -6.31
C PRO A 69 9.62 7.82 -6.56
N ALA A 70 9.46 8.19 -7.83
CA ALA A 70 9.00 9.52 -8.19
C ALA A 70 7.57 9.73 -7.69
N LEU A 71 7.30 10.93 -7.17
CA LEU A 71 5.95 11.37 -6.87
C LEU A 71 5.25 11.76 -8.17
N ASP A 72 3.98 11.40 -8.32
CA ASP A 72 3.14 11.96 -9.39
C ASP A 72 3.12 13.48 -9.30
N THR A 73 3.46 14.15 -10.41
CA THR A 73 3.64 15.61 -10.44
C THR A 73 2.37 16.39 -10.13
N GLY A 74 1.20 15.80 -10.36
CA GLY A 74 -0.11 16.37 -10.03
C GLY A 74 -0.54 16.16 -8.57
N ALA A 75 0.10 15.22 -7.85
CA ALA A 75 -0.32 14.84 -6.51
C ALA A 75 -0.31 16.00 -5.50
N PRO A 76 0.75 16.80 -5.36
CA PRO A 76 0.76 17.87 -4.35
C PRO A 76 -0.36 18.89 -4.54
N ALA A 77 -0.59 19.33 -5.80
CA ALA A 77 -1.65 20.28 -6.11
C ALA A 77 -3.05 19.70 -5.89
N ALA A 78 -3.26 18.43 -6.29
CA ALA A 78 -4.52 17.74 -6.08
C ALA A 78 -4.83 17.57 -4.59
N LEU A 79 -3.87 17.12 -3.77
CA LEU A 79 -4.04 16.96 -2.33
C LEU A 79 -4.36 18.30 -1.65
N ALA A 80 -3.66 19.37 -2.03
CA ALA A 80 -3.91 20.72 -1.50
C ALA A 80 -5.33 21.21 -1.85
N ALA A 81 -5.77 21.03 -3.11
CA ALA A 81 -7.09 21.43 -3.57
C ALA A 81 -8.21 20.65 -2.85
N LEU A 82 -8.06 19.35 -2.64
CA LEU A 82 -9.04 18.53 -1.93
C LEU A 82 -9.15 18.92 -0.45
N ARG A 83 -8.01 19.19 0.21
CA ARG A 83 -8.00 19.68 1.60
C ARG A 83 -8.64 21.07 1.72
N ALA A 84 -8.39 21.96 0.77
CA ALA A 84 -9.01 23.30 0.75
C ALA A 84 -10.55 23.22 0.62
N ARG A 85 -11.08 22.13 0.06
CA ARG A 85 -12.53 21.83 0.02
C ARG A 85 -13.05 21.18 1.30
N GLY A 86 -12.23 21.01 2.32
CA GLY A 86 -12.60 20.39 3.60
C GLY A 86 -12.67 18.87 3.58
N LEU A 87 -12.13 18.19 2.55
CA LEU A 87 -12.13 16.74 2.48
C LEU A 87 -11.06 16.13 3.40
N THR A 88 -11.43 15.09 4.13
CA THR A 88 -10.52 14.28 4.93
C THR A 88 -9.83 13.27 4.01
N LEU A 89 -8.50 13.28 3.97
CA LEU A 89 -7.71 12.40 3.12
C LEU A 89 -7.08 11.28 3.94
N ALA A 90 -7.05 10.06 3.40
CA ALA A 90 -6.40 8.92 4.01
C ALA A 90 -5.68 8.06 2.96
N VAL A 91 -4.67 7.31 3.40
CA VAL A 91 -3.96 6.33 2.56
C VAL A 91 -4.40 4.92 2.92
N VAL A 92 -4.68 4.11 1.90
CA VAL A 92 -4.84 2.64 2.01
C VAL A 92 -3.88 1.98 1.04
N SER A 93 -2.87 1.27 1.54
CA SER A 93 -1.85 0.69 0.67
C SER A 93 -1.51 -0.75 1.04
N ASN A 94 -1.43 -1.62 0.03
CA ASN A 94 -0.77 -2.89 0.16
C ASN A 94 0.74 -2.66 0.20
N THR A 95 1.37 -3.18 1.22
CA THR A 95 2.83 -3.20 1.31
C THR A 95 3.37 -4.47 0.68
N MET A 96 4.61 -4.40 0.28
CA MET A 96 5.40 -5.52 -0.19
C MET A 96 6.69 -5.57 0.62
N ARG A 97 7.84 -5.36 -0.03
CA ARG A 97 9.12 -5.24 0.64
C ARG A 97 9.27 -3.96 1.47
N THR A 98 8.60 -2.88 1.03
CA THR A 98 8.63 -1.58 1.69
C THR A 98 7.49 -1.49 2.71
N PRO A 99 7.74 -1.59 4.01
CA PRO A 99 6.70 -1.58 5.05
C PRO A 99 6.10 -0.20 5.26
N GLY A 100 4.95 -0.15 5.92
CA GLY A 100 4.21 1.08 6.19
C GLY A 100 5.04 2.17 6.86
N ARG A 101 5.91 1.81 7.81
CA ARG A 101 6.84 2.77 8.44
C ARG A 101 7.79 3.45 7.44
N THR A 102 8.26 2.72 6.44
CA THR A 102 9.13 3.25 5.38
C THR A 102 8.34 4.09 4.39
N LEU A 103 7.12 3.67 4.04
CA LEU A 103 6.22 4.44 3.17
C LEU A 103 5.84 5.79 3.79
N ARG A 104 5.59 5.86 5.12
CA ARG A 104 5.40 7.16 5.81
C ARG A 104 6.61 8.07 5.68
N ARG A 105 7.82 7.53 5.81
CA ARG A 105 9.06 8.32 5.62
C ARG A 105 9.18 8.85 4.19
N LEU A 106 8.80 8.06 3.17
CA LEU A 106 8.77 8.51 1.78
C LEU A 106 7.73 9.61 1.57
N LEU A 107 6.51 9.45 2.09
CA LEU A 107 5.49 10.49 2.04
C LEU A 107 5.95 11.79 2.71
N ALA A 108 6.67 11.68 3.83
CA ALA A 108 7.26 12.84 4.52
C ALA A 108 8.39 13.48 3.70
N GLN A 109 9.27 12.69 3.09
CA GLN A 109 10.33 13.20 2.19
C GLN A 109 9.76 13.95 0.99
N HIS A 110 8.60 13.50 0.47
CA HIS A 110 7.87 14.20 -0.59
C HIS A 110 7.02 15.38 -0.09
N GLY A 111 6.99 15.65 1.21
CA GLY A 111 6.23 16.76 1.79
C GLY A 111 4.70 16.58 1.74
N VAL A 112 4.20 15.35 1.57
CA VAL A 112 2.77 15.09 1.45
C VAL A 112 2.16 14.29 2.60
N LEU A 113 2.95 13.80 3.56
CA LEU A 113 2.43 13.00 4.67
C LEU A 113 1.36 13.75 5.48
N GLU A 114 1.61 15.02 5.76
CA GLU A 114 0.71 15.89 6.56
C GLU A 114 -0.61 16.23 5.84
N CYS A 115 -0.76 15.83 4.57
CA CYS A 115 -2.03 15.92 3.87
C CYS A 115 -3.04 14.88 4.34
N PHE A 116 -2.58 13.78 4.94
CA PHE A 116 -3.40 12.63 5.30
C PHE A 116 -3.69 12.60 6.79
N ALA A 117 -4.97 12.51 7.15
CA ALA A 117 -5.42 12.34 8.53
C ALA A 117 -5.11 10.94 9.06
N HIS A 118 -5.03 9.94 8.17
CA HIS A 118 -4.72 8.56 8.54
C HIS A 118 -4.02 7.81 7.41
N THR A 119 -3.20 6.82 7.79
CA THR A 119 -2.53 5.92 6.84
C THR A 119 -2.69 4.47 7.30
N THR A 120 -3.28 3.63 6.47
CA THR A 120 -3.45 2.19 6.70
C THR A 120 -2.55 1.41 5.75
N PHE A 121 -1.65 0.61 6.29
CA PHE A 121 -0.72 -0.24 5.55
C PHE A 121 -0.96 -1.71 5.89
N SER A 122 -0.98 -2.56 4.88
CA SER A 122 -1.38 -3.97 5.02
C SER A 122 -0.49 -4.78 5.96
N ASP A 123 0.82 -4.51 6.00
CA ASP A 123 1.77 -5.17 6.92
C ASP A 123 1.53 -4.85 8.40
N GLU A 124 0.87 -3.72 8.69
CA GLU A 124 0.58 -3.29 10.05
C GLU A 124 -0.78 -3.81 10.54
N VAL A 125 -1.75 -3.97 9.62
CA VAL A 125 -3.12 -4.40 9.97
C VAL A 125 -3.42 -5.85 9.64
N GLY A 126 -2.48 -6.55 8.97
CA GLY A 126 -2.61 -7.97 8.63
C GLY A 126 -3.61 -8.29 7.51
N VAL A 127 -4.24 -7.29 6.93
CA VAL A 127 -5.24 -7.40 5.86
C VAL A 127 -4.82 -6.54 4.68
N ARG A 128 -5.04 -7.02 3.45
CA ARG A 128 -4.66 -6.28 2.23
C ARG A 128 -5.80 -6.21 1.22
N LYS A 129 -5.78 -5.17 0.38
CA LYS A 129 -6.66 -5.08 -0.79
C LYS A 129 -6.53 -6.36 -1.64
N PRO A 130 -7.61 -6.89 -2.21
CA PRO A 130 -8.95 -6.32 -2.31
C PRO A 130 -9.90 -6.66 -1.15
N ASP A 131 -9.44 -7.22 -0.01
CA ASP A 131 -10.31 -7.49 1.14
C ASP A 131 -10.95 -6.19 1.62
N PRO A 132 -12.30 -6.09 1.66
CA PRO A 132 -13.00 -4.86 2.08
C PRO A 132 -12.66 -4.44 3.52
N GLY A 133 -12.14 -5.35 4.33
CA GLY A 133 -11.74 -5.09 5.72
C GLY A 133 -10.69 -3.99 5.86
N ILE A 134 -9.73 -3.89 4.92
CA ILE A 134 -8.70 -2.85 5.01
C ILE A 134 -9.29 -1.45 4.80
N PHE A 135 -10.26 -1.31 3.89
CA PHE A 135 -10.99 -0.05 3.67
C PHE A 135 -11.85 0.30 4.89
N ALA A 136 -12.57 -0.68 5.44
CA ALA A 136 -13.38 -0.48 6.64
C ALA A 136 -12.55 -0.06 7.86
N LEU A 137 -11.31 -0.57 8.02
CA LEU A 137 -10.37 -0.13 9.04
C LEU A 137 -10.06 1.36 8.88
N THR A 138 -9.74 1.79 7.66
CA THR A 138 -9.41 3.19 7.35
C THR A 138 -10.61 4.11 7.58
N LEU A 139 -11.79 3.73 7.07
CA LEU A 139 -13.03 4.50 7.24
C LEU A 139 -13.36 4.73 8.72
N ARG A 140 -13.25 3.68 9.55
CA ARG A 140 -13.42 3.82 11.01
C ARG A 140 -12.41 4.77 11.63
N ALA A 141 -11.15 4.70 11.22
CA ALA A 141 -10.09 5.56 11.77
C ALA A 141 -10.32 7.05 11.47
N VAL A 142 -10.95 7.37 10.33
CA VAL A 142 -11.27 8.76 9.97
C VAL A 142 -12.71 9.16 10.28
N GLY A 143 -13.52 8.26 10.86
CA GLY A 143 -14.91 8.54 11.23
C GLY A 143 -15.84 8.79 10.02
N CYS A 144 -15.65 8.05 8.92
CA CYS A 144 -16.38 8.24 7.67
C CYS A 144 -17.17 6.98 7.28
N ASP A 145 -18.38 7.15 6.77
CA ASP A 145 -19.16 6.07 6.19
C ASP A 145 -18.72 5.77 4.75
N ALA A 146 -18.79 4.50 4.34
CA ALA A 146 -18.36 4.07 3.02
C ALA A 146 -19.08 4.79 1.87
N ALA A 147 -20.40 5.04 2.02
CA ALA A 147 -21.20 5.74 1.01
C ALA A 147 -20.78 7.21 0.79
N SER A 148 -20.14 7.82 1.80
CA SER A 148 -19.61 9.20 1.75
C SER A 148 -18.15 9.26 1.34
N ALA A 149 -17.52 8.12 1.06
CA ALA A 149 -16.12 8.01 0.72
C ALA A 149 -15.89 7.67 -0.76
N VAL A 150 -14.79 8.16 -1.29
CA VAL A 150 -14.31 7.84 -2.63
C VAL A 150 -12.90 7.24 -2.51
N HIS A 151 -12.69 6.04 -3.04
CA HIS A 151 -11.36 5.48 -3.19
C HIS A 151 -10.76 5.89 -4.52
N VAL A 152 -9.48 6.22 -4.53
CA VAL A 152 -8.70 6.57 -5.71
C VAL A 152 -7.54 5.61 -5.83
N GLY A 153 -7.43 4.88 -6.94
CA GLY A 153 -6.35 3.90 -7.15
C GLY A 153 -6.25 3.47 -8.60
N ASP A 154 -5.24 2.69 -8.93
CA ASP A 154 -4.92 2.31 -10.31
C ASP A 154 -5.29 0.86 -10.62
N ASP A 155 -5.22 -0.03 -9.63
CA ASP A 155 -5.42 -1.46 -9.86
C ASP A 155 -6.91 -1.83 -9.97
N PRO A 156 -7.34 -2.49 -11.08
CA PRO A 156 -8.74 -2.84 -11.28
C PRO A 156 -9.29 -3.84 -10.25
N VAL A 157 -8.46 -4.70 -9.67
CA VAL A 157 -8.88 -5.70 -8.68
C VAL A 157 -8.67 -5.19 -7.27
N LEU A 158 -7.46 -4.75 -6.96
CA LEU A 158 -7.11 -4.34 -5.59
C LEU A 158 -7.90 -3.09 -5.18
N ASP A 159 -7.97 -2.10 -6.07
CA ASP A 159 -8.60 -0.81 -5.77
C ASP A 159 -10.07 -0.78 -6.17
N VAL A 160 -10.39 -1.06 -7.45
CA VAL A 160 -11.75 -0.87 -7.93
C VAL A 160 -12.70 -1.90 -7.33
N GLN A 161 -12.39 -3.19 -7.44
CA GLN A 161 -13.27 -4.23 -6.86
C GLN A 161 -13.24 -4.20 -5.33
N GLY A 162 -12.05 -4.00 -4.71
CA GLY A 162 -11.91 -3.97 -3.26
C GLY A 162 -12.70 -2.85 -2.60
N ALA A 163 -12.59 -1.62 -3.10
CA ALA A 163 -13.31 -0.48 -2.55
C ALA A 163 -14.83 -0.56 -2.81
N ARG A 164 -15.25 -1.06 -3.98
CA ARG A 164 -16.67 -1.33 -4.25
C ARG A 164 -17.26 -2.38 -3.31
N ALA A 165 -16.50 -3.44 -3.02
CA ALA A 165 -16.91 -4.45 -2.03
C ALA A 165 -17.05 -3.88 -0.61
N ALA A 166 -16.33 -2.79 -0.31
CA ALA A 166 -16.48 -2.03 0.93
C ALA A 166 -17.62 -0.98 0.89
N GLY A 167 -18.33 -0.85 -0.23
CA GLY A 167 -19.44 0.10 -0.40
C GLY A 167 -19.02 1.53 -0.76
N MET A 168 -17.77 1.73 -1.19
CA MET A 168 -17.24 3.04 -1.59
C MET A 168 -17.49 3.34 -3.07
N ARG A 169 -17.55 4.62 -3.43
CA ARG A 169 -17.36 5.09 -4.80
C ARG A 169 -15.88 4.97 -5.17
N VAL A 170 -15.58 4.85 -6.48
CA VAL A 170 -14.21 4.61 -6.95
C VAL A 170 -13.88 5.47 -8.17
N ILE A 171 -12.75 6.15 -8.11
CA ILE A 171 -12.08 6.78 -9.25
C ILE A 171 -10.85 5.94 -9.59
N GLN A 172 -10.78 5.44 -10.82
CA GLN A 172 -9.59 4.74 -11.30
C GLN A 172 -8.65 5.72 -12.01
N VAL A 173 -7.36 5.66 -11.64
CA VAL A 173 -6.29 6.43 -12.32
C VAL A 173 -5.66 5.51 -13.34
N THR A 174 -5.96 5.71 -14.63
CA THR A 174 -5.39 4.89 -15.71
C THR A 174 -5.67 5.48 -17.09
N ASP A 175 -4.76 5.25 -18.03
CA ASP A 175 -4.96 5.53 -19.47
C ASP A 175 -5.60 4.35 -20.21
N ALA A 176 -5.65 3.16 -19.60
CA ALA A 176 -6.16 1.93 -20.21
C ALA A 176 -7.15 1.20 -19.27
N PRO A 177 -8.40 1.69 -19.15
CA PRO A 177 -9.38 1.08 -18.25
C PRO A 177 -9.73 -0.34 -18.67
N SER A 178 -9.83 -1.24 -17.69
CA SER A 178 -10.25 -2.61 -17.91
C SER A 178 -11.75 -2.71 -18.22
N ALA A 179 -12.12 -3.41 -19.26
CA ALA A 179 -13.53 -3.69 -19.57
C ALA A 179 -14.24 -4.57 -18.52
N ARG A 180 -13.47 -5.24 -17.65
CA ARG A 180 -13.98 -6.19 -16.66
C ARG A 180 -14.41 -5.53 -15.34
N VAL A 181 -13.97 -4.31 -15.09
CA VAL A 181 -14.30 -3.55 -13.88
C VAL A 181 -14.83 -2.17 -14.26
N ARG A 182 -15.79 -1.68 -13.50
CA ARG A 182 -16.42 -0.38 -13.76
C ARG A 182 -16.23 0.52 -12.55
N PRO A 183 -15.21 1.39 -12.55
CA PRO A 183 -15.13 2.49 -11.58
C PRO A 183 -16.27 3.50 -11.85
N ASP A 184 -16.54 4.39 -10.91
CA ASP A 184 -17.53 5.45 -11.10
C ASP A 184 -16.99 6.52 -12.06
N LEU A 185 -15.68 6.80 -12.00
CA LEU A 185 -14.96 7.63 -12.97
C LEU A 185 -13.58 7.07 -13.27
N VAL A 186 -13.06 7.44 -14.43
CA VAL A 186 -11.66 7.20 -14.85
C VAL A 186 -10.99 8.54 -15.08
N ILE A 187 -9.76 8.68 -14.60
CA ILE A 187 -8.91 9.85 -14.83
C ILE A 187 -7.52 9.41 -15.29
N PRO A 188 -6.83 10.17 -16.16
CA PRO A 188 -5.52 9.78 -16.65
C PRO A 188 -4.39 10.06 -15.64
N SER A 189 -4.59 10.97 -14.69
CA SER A 189 -3.58 11.37 -13.70
C SER A 189 -4.23 12.02 -12.49
N LEU A 190 -3.49 12.17 -11.41
CA LEU A 190 -3.97 12.82 -10.17
C LEU A 190 -4.25 14.32 -10.36
N SER A 191 -3.70 14.98 -11.39
CA SER A 191 -4.03 16.37 -11.69
C SER A 191 -5.52 16.60 -12.02
N ALA A 192 -6.20 15.59 -12.56
CA ALA A 192 -7.63 15.64 -12.87
C ALA A 192 -8.54 15.29 -11.67
N LEU A 193 -7.97 14.90 -10.54
CA LEU A 193 -8.73 14.39 -9.39
C LEU A 193 -9.67 15.43 -8.76
N PRO A 194 -9.28 16.70 -8.54
CA PRO A 194 -10.20 17.70 -7.96
C PRO A 194 -11.48 17.89 -8.75
N ASP A 195 -11.39 17.92 -10.09
CA ASP A 195 -12.56 18.04 -10.98
C ASP A 195 -13.39 16.76 -11.01
N ALA A 196 -12.73 15.60 -10.95
CA ALA A 196 -13.41 14.30 -10.89
C ALA A 196 -14.25 14.16 -9.62
N ILE A 197 -13.72 14.55 -8.47
CA ILE A 197 -14.48 14.58 -7.20
C ILE A 197 -15.66 15.54 -7.31
N ALA A 198 -15.47 16.74 -7.87
CA ALA A 198 -16.58 17.69 -8.05
C ALA A 198 -17.74 17.10 -8.90
N ARG A 199 -17.42 16.31 -9.93
CA ARG A 199 -18.43 15.63 -10.76
C ARG A 199 -19.16 14.48 -10.07
N LEU A 200 -18.55 13.86 -9.06
CA LEU A 200 -19.22 12.82 -8.27
C LEU A 200 -20.16 13.40 -7.20
N ASP A 201 -19.95 14.64 -6.78
CA ASP A 201 -20.73 15.30 -5.73
C ASP A 201 -21.97 16.04 -6.29
N GLY A 202 -22.04 16.28 -7.60
CA GLY A 202 -23.17 16.93 -8.31
C GLY A 202 -24.07 15.94 -8.97
#